data_dd20a0268f014783cae9af5b01390ca7
#
_entry.id   dd20a0268f014783cae9af5b01390ca7
#
_cell.length_a   1.000
_cell.length_b   1.000
_cell.length_c   1.000
_cell.angle_alpha   90.00
_cell.angle_beta   90.00
_cell.angle_gamma   90.00
#
_symmetry.space_group_name_H-M   'P 1'
#
loop_
_entity.id
_entity.type
_entity.pdbx_description
1 polymer ?
#
loop_
_entity_poly.entity_id
_entity_poly.type
_entity_poly.pdbx_seq_one_letter_code
_entity_poly.pdbx_strand_id
1 'polypeptide(L)'
;MQSDIQNKKTLSADDLAQFIGTERRYRHAINRNVLYTEGAQYVAEQGEAYWLLDEIALIQPYDKNVAAEEFQVWKLTVRPEKTATLTCDDGNGNIVFTKEIPFTDFPLETITLYFANNVIHLPSEY
;
A
#
# COMPACT_ATOMS: atom_id res chain seq x y z
N MET A 1 -12.30 28.61 9.11
CA MET A 1 -12.17 28.07 8.76
C MET A 1 -12.02 27.22 8.40
N GLN A 2 -11.69 27.11 8.39
CA GLN A 2 -11.54 26.41 8.05
C GLN A 2 -11.12 25.51 7.71
N SER A 3 -11.13 25.74 7.55
CA SER A 3 -10.01 25.08 7.32
C SER A 3 -9.93 23.57 7.49
N ASP A 4 -10.47 22.99 8.33
CA ASP A 4 -10.49 21.58 8.44
C ASP A 4 -10.92 20.88 7.21
N ILE A 5 -11.54 21.58 6.38
CA ILE A 5 -11.99 21.02 5.14
C ILE A 5 -10.85 20.58 4.30
N GLN A 6 -9.87 21.41 4.16
CA GLN A 6 -8.78 21.09 3.29
C GLN A 6 -7.82 20.12 3.96
N ASN A 7 -7.98 19.88 5.23
CA ASN A 7 -7.04 19.03 5.93
C ASN A 7 -7.41 17.59 5.92
N LYS A 8 -8.66 17.28 5.67
CA LYS A 8 -9.03 15.90 5.64
C LYS A 8 -8.46 15.26 4.40
N LYS A 9 -8.19 14.00 4.44
CA LYS A 9 -7.62 13.26 3.33
C LYS A 9 -6.27 13.78 2.91
N THR A 10 -5.55 14.41 3.83
CA THR A 10 -4.20 14.86 3.56
C THR A 10 -3.24 13.82 4.10
N LEU A 11 -2.29 13.43 3.27
CA LEU A 11 -1.32 12.41 3.64
C LEU A 11 0.08 12.96 3.41
N SER A 12 0.95 12.82 4.39
CA SER A 12 2.34 13.23 4.25
C SER A 12 3.25 12.08 4.66
N ALA A 13 4.48 12.11 4.16
CA ALA A 13 5.45 11.07 4.51
C ALA A 13 5.75 11.08 6.01
N ASP A 14 5.75 12.27 6.64
CA ASP A 14 6.01 12.36 8.06
C ASP A 14 4.94 11.69 8.88
N ASP A 15 3.70 11.76 8.42
CA ASP A 15 2.59 11.10 9.13
C ASP A 15 2.78 9.60 9.19
N LEU A 16 3.40 9.02 8.16
CA LEU A 16 3.57 7.57 8.10
C LEU A 16 4.60 7.07 9.09
N ALA A 17 5.57 7.91 9.43
CA ALA A 17 6.65 7.51 10.32
C ALA A 17 6.16 7.27 11.75
N GLN A 18 4.98 7.77 12.10
CA GLN A 18 4.44 7.57 13.45
C GLN A 18 3.96 6.13 13.68
N PHE A 19 3.74 5.36 12.61
CA PHE A 19 3.27 4.00 12.77
C PHE A 19 4.47 3.06 12.94
N ILE A 20 4.62 2.53 14.16
CA ILE A 20 5.75 1.68 14.49
C ILE A 20 5.26 0.45 15.23
N GLY A 21 4.82 -0.57 14.49
CA GLY A 21 4.48 -1.84 15.09
C GLY A 21 3.18 -1.82 15.87
N THR A 22 2.13 -1.27 15.29
CA THR A 22 0.84 -1.25 15.95
C THR A 22 0.31 -2.66 16.11
N GLU A 23 -0.54 -2.86 17.09
CA GLU A 23 -1.13 -4.17 17.35
C GLU A 23 -2.45 -4.38 16.61
N ARG A 24 -3.05 -3.31 16.09
CA ARG A 24 -4.31 -3.44 15.41
C ARG A 24 -4.15 -3.95 14.00
N ARG A 25 -5.01 -4.89 13.64
CA ARG A 25 -5.05 -5.45 12.31
C ARG A 25 -6.49 -5.46 11.82
N TYR A 26 -6.66 -5.30 10.52
CA TYR A 26 -7.97 -5.33 9.88
C TYR A 26 -7.96 -6.40 8.83
N ARG A 27 -9.09 -7.07 8.63
CA ARG A 27 -9.18 -8.15 7.66
C ARG A 27 -9.68 -7.60 6.34
N HIS A 28 -9.01 -7.98 5.25
CA HIS A 28 -9.43 -7.56 3.91
C HIS A 28 -10.82 -8.13 3.64
N ALA A 29 -11.68 -7.32 3.01
CA ALA A 29 -13.09 -7.69 2.84
C ALA A 29 -13.29 -8.83 1.86
N ILE A 30 -12.43 -8.95 0.85
CA ILE A 30 -12.59 -9.95 -0.20
C ILE A 30 -11.63 -11.11 0.00
N ASN A 31 -10.32 -10.85 0.05
CA ASN A 31 -9.37 -11.91 0.36
C ASN A 31 -9.19 -11.99 1.86
N ARG A 32 -10.00 -12.83 2.47
CA ARG A 32 -10.09 -12.87 3.94
C ARG A 32 -8.88 -13.49 4.62
N ASN A 33 -7.95 -14.01 3.84
CA ASN A 33 -6.68 -14.47 4.39
C ASN A 33 -5.70 -13.35 4.61
N VAL A 34 -5.99 -12.15 4.09
CA VAL A 34 -5.09 -11.01 4.15
C VAL A 34 -5.55 -10.04 5.23
N LEU A 35 -4.60 -9.61 6.04
CA LEU A 35 -4.82 -8.58 7.05
C LEU A 35 -4.01 -7.36 6.66
N TYR A 36 -4.38 -6.20 7.19
CA TYR A 36 -3.58 -5.00 7.01
C TYR A 36 -3.53 -4.24 8.32
N THR A 37 -2.43 -3.54 8.54
CA THR A 37 -2.17 -2.87 9.80
C THR A 37 -2.88 -1.53 9.87
N GLU A 38 -2.82 -0.92 11.06
CA GLU A 38 -3.32 0.42 11.26
C GLU A 38 -2.63 1.42 10.33
N GLY A 39 -1.30 1.26 10.12
CA GLY A 39 -0.57 2.13 9.22
C GLY A 39 -0.99 1.97 7.78
N ALA A 40 -1.19 0.73 7.33
CA ALA A 40 -1.68 0.48 5.98
C ALA A 40 -3.09 1.05 5.80
N GLN A 41 -3.94 0.91 6.83
CA GLN A 41 -5.27 1.49 6.78
C GLN A 41 -5.19 3.02 6.67
N TYR A 42 -4.28 3.63 7.41
CA TYR A 42 -4.12 5.08 7.38
C TYR A 42 -3.76 5.56 5.97
N VAL A 43 -2.86 4.86 5.29
CA VAL A 43 -2.50 5.17 3.91
C VAL A 43 -3.73 5.08 3.00
N ALA A 44 -4.49 4.00 3.14
CA ALA A 44 -5.66 3.77 2.30
C ALA A 44 -6.74 4.82 2.56
N GLU A 45 -6.95 5.17 3.83
CA GLU A 45 -7.99 6.11 4.21
C GLU A 45 -7.62 7.52 3.79
N GLN A 46 -6.44 7.98 4.17
CA GLN A 46 -6.03 9.35 3.92
C GLN A 46 -5.63 9.57 2.47
N GLY A 47 -5.12 8.55 1.80
CA GLY A 47 -4.75 8.65 0.40
C GLY A 47 -5.86 8.28 -0.56
N GLU A 48 -7.03 7.90 -0.02
CA GLU A 48 -8.15 7.40 -0.82
C GLU A 48 -7.67 6.28 -1.73
N ALA A 49 -6.95 5.34 -1.15
CA ALA A 49 -6.24 4.33 -1.91
C ALA A 49 -6.52 2.92 -1.37
N TYR A 50 -7.77 2.63 -1.00
CA TYR A 50 -8.13 1.26 -0.68
C TYR A 50 -7.90 0.35 -1.88
N TRP A 51 -7.99 0.91 -3.09
CA TRP A 51 -7.70 0.14 -4.30
C TRP A 51 -6.28 -0.43 -4.28
N LEU A 52 -5.35 0.24 -3.63
CA LEU A 52 -3.97 -0.24 -3.55
C LEU A 52 -3.89 -1.49 -2.68
N LEU A 53 -4.59 -1.49 -1.55
CA LEU A 53 -4.67 -2.69 -0.72
C LEU A 53 -5.34 -3.83 -1.48
N ASP A 54 -6.37 -3.50 -2.27
CA ASP A 54 -7.04 -4.49 -3.08
C ASP A 54 -6.10 -5.10 -4.12
N GLU A 55 -5.27 -4.27 -4.78
CA GLU A 55 -4.32 -4.79 -5.76
C GLU A 55 -3.40 -5.82 -5.12
N ILE A 56 -2.90 -5.51 -3.93
CA ILE A 56 -1.98 -6.41 -3.24
C ILE A 56 -2.69 -7.69 -2.81
N ALA A 57 -3.85 -7.55 -2.21
CA ALA A 57 -4.56 -8.69 -1.64
C ALA A 57 -5.13 -9.61 -2.69
N LEU A 58 -5.67 -9.04 -3.77
CA LEU A 58 -6.39 -9.84 -4.76
C LEU A 58 -5.47 -10.55 -5.74
N ILE A 59 -4.24 -10.08 -5.90
CA ILE A 59 -3.31 -10.75 -6.81
C ILE A 59 -2.73 -12.02 -6.20
N GLN A 60 -2.74 -12.14 -4.87
CA GLN A 60 -2.08 -13.26 -4.21
C GLN A 60 -2.55 -14.64 -4.69
N PRO A 61 -3.85 -14.87 -4.83
CA PRO A 61 -4.28 -16.21 -5.29
C PRO A 61 -4.10 -16.45 -6.79
N TYR A 62 -3.78 -15.41 -7.56
CA TYR A 62 -3.77 -15.53 -9.01
C TYR A 62 -2.39 -15.52 -9.64
N ASP A 63 -1.42 -14.83 -9.03
CA ASP A 63 -0.09 -14.71 -9.62
C ASP A 63 0.90 -15.54 -8.82
N LYS A 64 1.38 -16.61 -9.44
CA LYS A 64 2.24 -17.55 -8.75
C LYS A 64 3.60 -16.95 -8.43
N ASN A 65 4.08 -16.05 -9.26
CA ASN A 65 5.38 -15.42 -9.02
C ASN A 65 5.33 -14.50 -7.82
N VAL A 66 4.21 -13.78 -7.66
CA VAL A 66 3.99 -12.93 -6.49
C VAL A 66 3.84 -13.79 -5.26
N ALA A 67 2.96 -14.79 -5.34
CA ALA A 67 2.65 -15.63 -4.17
C ALA A 67 3.85 -16.42 -3.68
N ALA A 68 4.81 -16.69 -4.57
CA ALA A 68 6.01 -17.43 -4.19
C ALA A 68 6.93 -16.62 -3.30
N GLU A 69 6.77 -15.29 -3.26
CA GLU A 69 7.62 -14.45 -2.45
C GLU A 69 7.05 -14.33 -1.06
N GLU A 70 7.80 -14.80 -0.06
CA GLU A 70 7.37 -14.73 1.33
C GLU A 70 7.40 -13.30 1.85
N PHE A 71 8.30 -12.50 1.33
CA PHE A 71 8.39 -11.08 1.66
C PHE A 71 8.28 -10.30 0.37
N GLN A 72 7.26 -9.45 0.29
CA GLN A 72 6.98 -8.68 -0.92
C GLN A 72 7.10 -7.20 -0.64
N VAL A 73 7.78 -6.49 -1.51
CA VAL A 73 7.90 -5.03 -1.43
C VAL A 73 7.06 -4.44 -2.55
N TRP A 74 5.97 -3.79 -2.17
CA TRP A 74 5.05 -3.16 -3.10
C TRP A 74 5.32 -1.68 -3.15
N LYS A 75 5.57 -1.16 -4.35
CA LYS A 75 5.90 0.25 -4.51
C LYS A 75 5.04 0.87 -5.59
N LEU A 76 4.39 1.97 -5.23
CA LEU A 76 3.62 2.78 -6.17
C LEU A 76 4.44 4.03 -6.46
N THR A 77 4.67 4.32 -7.73
CA THR A 77 5.36 5.53 -8.15
C THR A 77 4.42 6.34 -9.02
N VAL A 78 4.10 7.55 -8.57
CA VAL A 78 3.10 8.41 -9.22
C VAL A 78 3.83 9.47 -10.02
N ARG A 79 3.44 9.64 -11.28
CA ARG A 79 4.03 10.64 -12.17
C ARG A 79 3.22 11.94 -12.12
N PRO A 80 3.81 13.07 -12.54
CA PRO A 80 3.11 14.36 -12.46
C PRO A 80 1.78 14.39 -13.21
N GLU A 81 1.64 13.60 -14.27
CA GLU A 81 0.39 13.55 -15.02
C GLU A 81 -0.65 12.64 -14.40
N LYS A 82 -0.37 12.13 -13.18
CA LYS A 82 -1.30 11.30 -12.40
C LYS A 82 -1.48 9.89 -12.95
N THR A 83 -0.53 9.43 -13.74
CA THR A 83 -0.41 8.00 -14.01
C THR A 83 0.57 7.42 -13.01
N ALA A 84 0.55 6.12 -12.83
CA ALA A 84 1.45 5.49 -11.86
C ALA A 84 1.85 4.10 -12.29
N THR A 85 2.92 3.61 -11.68
CA THR A 85 3.37 2.24 -11.87
C THR A 85 3.40 1.57 -10.50
N LEU A 86 2.78 0.40 -10.41
CA LEU A 86 2.81 -0.42 -9.21
C LEU A 86 3.71 -1.61 -9.48
N THR A 87 4.70 -1.80 -8.62
CA THR A 87 5.61 -2.95 -8.75
C THR A 87 5.61 -3.75 -7.47
N CYS A 88 5.94 -5.02 -7.61
CA CYS A 88 6.22 -5.90 -6.47
C CYS A 88 7.60 -6.49 -6.69
N ASP A 89 8.47 -6.41 -5.68
CA ASP A 89 9.75 -7.07 -5.76
C ASP A 89 9.95 -8.00 -4.56
N ASP A 90 11.00 -8.79 -4.62
CA ASP A 90 11.26 -9.85 -3.64
C ASP A 90 12.05 -9.37 -2.42
N GLY A 91 12.21 -8.07 -2.28
CA GLY A 91 13.00 -7.52 -1.19
C GLY A 91 14.46 -7.32 -1.55
N ASN A 92 14.90 -7.85 -2.67
CA ASN A 92 16.28 -7.72 -3.15
C ASN A 92 16.35 -6.95 -4.46
N GLY A 93 15.25 -6.30 -4.84
CA GLY A 93 15.21 -5.50 -6.05
C GLY A 93 14.82 -6.25 -7.30
N ASN A 94 14.46 -7.52 -7.19
CA ASN A 94 14.03 -8.29 -8.35
C ASN A 94 12.52 -8.15 -8.51
N ILE A 95 12.11 -7.46 -9.56
CA ILE A 95 10.69 -7.17 -9.82
C ILE A 95 10.02 -8.45 -10.31
N VAL A 96 8.94 -8.84 -9.63
CA VAL A 96 8.16 -10.02 -10.00
C VAL A 96 6.77 -9.66 -10.54
N PHE A 97 6.36 -8.39 -10.43
CA PHE A 97 5.05 -7.97 -10.90
C PHE A 97 5.08 -6.47 -11.19
N THR A 98 4.46 -6.06 -12.29
CA THR A 98 4.35 -4.65 -12.66
C THR A 98 2.97 -4.40 -13.24
N LYS A 99 2.36 -3.30 -12.83
CA LYS A 99 1.07 -2.90 -13.36
C LYS A 99 1.04 -1.40 -13.54
N GLU A 100 0.60 -0.95 -14.73
CA GLU A 100 0.40 0.47 -14.98
C GLU A 100 -0.97 0.89 -14.49
N ILE A 101 -1.00 2.01 -13.78
CA ILE A 101 -2.23 2.58 -13.25
C ILE A 101 -2.52 3.81 -14.10
N PRO A 102 -3.64 3.81 -14.86
CA PRO A 102 -3.90 4.90 -15.81
C PRO A 102 -4.24 6.21 -15.14
N PHE A 103 -4.70 6.19 -13.89
CA PHE A 103 -5.00 7.43 -13.20
C PHE A 103 -5.07 7.17 -11.70
N THR A 104 -4.47 8.07 -10.93
CA THR A 104 -4.61 8.05 -9.48
C THR A 104 -4.44 9.47 -8.93
N ASP A 105 -5.20 9.77 -7.88
CA ASP A 105 -5.05 11.00 -7.11
C ASP A 105 -4.18 10.83 -5.88
N PHE A 106 -3.44 9.72 -5.79
CA PHE A 106 -2.65 9.47 -4.60
C PHE A 106 -1.72 10.66 -4.35
N PRO A 107 -1.71 11.20 -3.13
CA PRO A 107 -1.08 12.50 -2.86
C PRO A 107 0.45 12.49 -2.75
N LEU A 108 1.08 11.33 -2.66
CA LEU A 108 2.54 11.25 -2.57
C LEU A 108 3.11 10.77 -3.89
N GLU A 109 4.36 11.14 -4.17
CA GLU A 109 5.05 10.67 -5.36
C GLU A 109 5.34 9.17 -5.30
N THR A 110 5.49 8.65 -4.10
CA THR A 110 5.79 7.23 -3.95
C THR A 110 5.29 6.75 -2.59
N ILE A 111 4.91 5.48 -2.55
CA ILE A 111 4.58 4.81 -1.29
C ILE A 111 5.09 3.38 -1.39
N THR A 112 5.64 2.89 -0.30
CA THR A 112 6.08 1.50 -0.21
C THR A 112 5.28 0.80 0.88
N LEU A 113 4.74 -0.37 0.54
CA LEU A 113 4.06 -1.24 1.49
C LEU A 113 4.72 -2.59 1.44
N TYR A 114 4.84 -3.23 2.58
CA TYR A 114 5.37 -4.59 2.67
C TYR A 114 4.22 -5.56 2.82
N PHE A 115 4.40 -6.77 2.33
CA PHE A 115 3.45 -7.86 2.53
C PHE A 115 4.23 -9.09 2.96
N ALA A 116 3.97 -9.56 4.17
CA ALA A 116 4.62 -10.75 4.72
C ALA A 116 3.68 -11.37 5.72
N ASN A 117 3.67 -12.71 5.80
CA ASN A 117 2.80 -13.45 6.71
C ASN A 117 1.34 -13.05 6.53
N ASN A 118 0.95 -12.79 5.30
CA ASN A 118 -0.41 -12.39 4.92
C ASN A 118 -0.84 -11.05 5.52
N VAL A 119 0.11 -10.17 5.86
CA VAL A 119 -0.19 -8.86 6.43
C VAL A 119 0.44 -7.78 5.57
N ILE A 120 -0.39 -6.80 5.17
CA ILE A 120 0.09 -5.58 4.49
C ILE A 120 0.44 -4.57 5.58
N HIS A 121 1.65 -4.02 5.52
CA HIS A 121 2.06 -3.07 6.55
C HIS A 121 3.06 -2.07 5.99
N LEU A 122 3.27 -0.98 6.72
CA LEU A 122 4.27 0.02 6.35
C LEU A 122 5.67 -0.48 6.71
N PRO A 123 6.70 -0.01 5.98
CA PRO A 123 8.08 -0.33 6.39
C PRO A 123 8.38 0.03 7.83
N SER A 124 7.82 1.12 8.33
CA SER A 124 8.06 1.55 9.71
C SER A 124 7.43 0.62 10.73
N GLU A 125 6.52 -0.24 10.30
CA GLU A 125 5.87 -1.21 11.19
C GLU A 125 6.52 -2.58 11.14
N TYR A 126 7.54 -2.72 10.32
CA TYR A 126 8.18 -4.01 10.12
C TYR A 126 9.16 -4.39 11.28
#